data_9962668592878d1a8cc36afe2bfb140d
#
_entry.id   9962668592878d1a8cc36afe2bfb140d
#
_cell.length_a   1.000
_cell.length_b   1.000
_cell.length_c   1.000
_cell.angle_alpha   90.00
_cell.angle_beta   90.00
_cell.angle_gamma   90.00
#
_symmetry.space_group_name_H-M   'P 1'
#
loop_
_entity.id
_entity.type
_entity.pdbx_description
1 polymer ?
#
loop_
_entity_poly.entity_id
_entity_poly.type
_entity_poly.pdbx_seq_one_letter_code
_entity_poly.pdbx_strand_id
1 'polypeptide(L)'
;MSARDEVLLRGLVDWVALERVHSRVARECAGEPLGVTQEKVLDLIRSLVSEGLFQVGDLSSANGRFSAWDSTLDESIERIRDVYTSKFDDEPAWWFYCWLDATEEGLKVAEAIEASQDSEQKG
;
A
#
# COMPACT_ATOMS: atom_id res chain seq x y z
N MET A 1 12.67 -10.24 1.07
CA MET A 1 11.24 -10.08 1.37
C MET A 1 10.58 -9.27 0.25
N SER A 2 9.39 -9.66 -0.16
CA SER A 2 8.67 -8.96 -1.22
C SER A 2 8.07 -7.64 -0.72
N ALA A 3 7.80 -6.72 -1.65
CA ALA A 3 7.12 -5.47 -1.33
C ALA A 3 5.75 -5.74 -0.71
N ARG A 4 5.03 -6.75 -1.22
CA ARG A 4 3.72 -7.17 -0.67
C ARG A 4 3.84 -7.53 0.81
N ASP A 5 4.82 -8.34 1.17
CA ASP A 5 5.02 -8.75 2.57
C ASP A 5 5.40 -7.56 3.44
N GLU A 6 6.25 -6.66 2.94
CA GLU A 6 6.66 -5.46 3.68
C GLU A 6 5.47 -4.54 3.94
N VAL A 7 4.58 -4.37 2.97
CA VAL A 7 3.37 -3.55 3.13
C VAL A 7 2.44 -4.19 4.17
N LEU A 8 2.26 -5.51 4.10
CA LEU A 8 1.43 -6.23 5.08
C LEU A 8 1.99 -6.07 6.49
N LEU A 9 3.30 -6.25 6.67
CA LEU A 9 3.94 -6.08 7.97
C LEU A 9 3.80 -4.65 8.50
N ARG A 10 3.91 -3.66 7.63
CA ARG A 10 3.73 -2.25 8.02
C ARG A 10 2.30 -2.02 8.53
N GLY A 11 1.33 -2.70 7.93
CA GLY A 11 -0.07 -2.62 8.34
C GLY A 11 -0.34 -3.08 9.77
N LEU A 12 0.58 -3.84 10.38
CA LEU A 12 0.45 -4.25 11.79
C LEU A 12 0.66 -3.09 12.75
N VAL A 13 1.42 -2.08 12.35
CA VAL A 13 1.82 -1.00 13.26
C VAL A 13 1.20 0.36 12.91
N ASP A 14 0.75 0.56 11.66
CA ASP A 14 0.21 1.85 11.25
C ASP A 14 -0.54 1.72 9.93
N TRP A 15 -1.23 2.77 9.54
CA TRP A 15 -1.74 2.92 8.17
C TRP A 15 -0.56 3.05 7.22
N VAL A 16 -0.76 2.64 5.97
CA VAL A 16 0.31 2.64 4.97
C VAL A 16 0.02 3.69 3.91
N ALA A 17 0.89 4.67 3.78
CA ALA A 17 0.76 5.73 2.78
C ALA A 17 1.16 5.22 1.40
N LEU A 18 0.63 5.85 0.35
CA LEU A 18 0.98 5.54 -1.03
C LEU A 18 2.49 5.62 -1.26
N GLU A 19 3.15 6.62 -0.69
CA GLU A 19 4.61 6.79 -0.76
C GLU A 19 5.34 5.55 -0.25
N ARG A 20 4.86 4.95 0.82
CA ARG A 20 5.47 3.76 1.40
C ARG A 20 5.36 2.56 0.46
N VAL A 21 4.19 2.38 -0.14
CA VAL A 21 3.99 1.32 -1.14
C VAL A 21 4.93 1.52 -2.31
N HIS A 22 5.02 2.75 -2.81
CA HIS A 22 5.92 3.09 -3.90
C HIS A 22 7.38 2.74 -3.55
N SER A 23 7.86 3.15 -2.38
CA SER A 23 9.25 2.94 -2.00
C SER A 23 9.62 1.46 -1.92
N ARG A 24 8.70 0.61 -1.47
CA ARG A 24 8.95 -0.82 -1.36
C ARG A 24 8.97 -1.49 -2.74
N VAL A 25 8.02 -1.12 -3.60
CA VAL A 25 7.96 -1.64 -4.97
C VAL A 25 9.15 -1.15 -5.79
N ALA A 26 9.53 0.12 -5.63
CA ALA A 26 10.68 0.70 -6.34
C ALA A 26 11.97 -0.04 -6.02
N ARG A 27 12.12 -0.53 -4.80
CA ARG A 27 13.28 -1.33 -4.41
C ARG A 27 13.34 -2.63 -5.19
N GLU A 28 12.20 -3.28 -5.40
CA GLU A 28 12.12 -4.51 -6.20
C GLU A 28 12.35 -4.24 -7.68
N CYS A 29 12.00 -3.03 -8.13
CA CYS A 29 12.07 -2.64 -9.54
C CYS A 29 13.31 -1.79 -9.85
N ALA A 30 14.35 -1.89 -9.04
CA ALA A 30 15.58 -1.11 -9.25
C ALA A 30 16.09 -1.33 -10.68
N GLY A 31 16.34 -0.23 -11.41
CA GLY A 31 16.77 -0.28 -12.79
C GLY A 31 15.65 -0.30 -13.82
N GLU A 32 14.40 -0.48 -13.42
CA GLU A 32 13.27 -0.47 -14.33
C GLU A 32 12.76 0.97 -14.56
N PRO A 33 12.12 1.24 -15.72
CA PRO A 33 11.49 2.54 -15.95
C PRO A 33 10.43 2.84 -14.88
N LEU A 34 10.27 4.13 -14.56
CA LEU A 34 9.29 4.58 -13.56
C LEU A 34 7.88 4.04 -13.83
N GLY A 35 7.45 4.05 -15.08
CA GLY A 35 6.11 3.56 -15.44
C GLY A 35 5.87 2.11 -15.04
N VAL A 36 6.90 1.26 -15.11
CA VAL A 36 6.81 -0.14 -14.67
C VAL A 36 6.59 -0.20 -13.17
N THR A 37 7.34 0.58 -12.41
CA THR A 37 7.19 0.66 -10.96
C THR A 37 5.78 1.12 -10.60
N GLN A 38 5.30 2.17 -11.25
CA GLN A 38 3.97 2.73 -10.96
C GLN A 38 2.86 1.72 -11.22
N GLU A 39 2.93 0.98 -12.35
CA GLU A 39 1.94 -0.05 -12.64
C GLU A 39 1.96 -1.17 -11.61
N LYS A 40 3.14 -1.57 -11.14
CA LYS A 40 3.27 -2.60 -10.11
C LYS A 40 2.71 -2.13 -8.76
N VAL A 41 2.87 -0.85 -8.43
CA VAL A 41 2.27 -0.26 -7.22
C VAL A 41 0.75 -0.36 -7.30
N LEU A 42 0.17 0.05 -8.43
CA LEU A 42 -1.28 0.01 -8.62
C LEU A 42 -1.81 -1.43 -8.60
N ASP A 43 -1.09 -2.36 -9.24
CA ASP A 43 -1.45 -3.78 -9.22
C ASP A 43 -1.40 -4.36 -7.82
N LEU A 44 -0.40 -3.98 -7.02
CA LEU A 44 -0.27 -4.45 -5.64
C LEU A 44 -1.43 -3.94 -4.79
N ILE A 45 -1.77 -2.66 -4.90
CA ILE A 45 -2.90 -2.09 -4.15
C ILE A 45 -4.20 -2.78 -4.55
N ARG A 46 -4.42 -2.96 -5.85
CA ARG A 46 -5.60 -3.68 -6.37
C ARG A 46 -5.70 -5.09 -5.78
N SER A 47 -4.59 -5.81 -5.79
CA SER A 47 -4.52 -7.17 -5.26
C SER A 47 -4.85 -7.20 -3.76
N LEU A 48 -4.22 -6.35 -2.98
CA LEU A 48 -4.42 -6.29 -1.52
C LEU A 48 -5.86 -5.95 -1.15
N VAL A 49 -6.48 -5.02 -1.89
CA VAL A 49 -7.87 -4.63 -1.63
C VAL A 49 -8.84 -5.70 -2.11
N SER A 50 -8.62 -6.26 -3.32
CA SER A 50 -9.52 -7.30 -3.87
C SER A 50 -9.49 -8.58 -3.05
N GLU A 51 -8.37 -8.89 -2.41
CA GLU A 51 -8.25 -10.05 -1.52
C GLU A 51 -8.81 -9.78 -0.13
N GLY A 52 -9.28 -8.57 0.13
CA GLY A 52 -9.87 -8.22 1.41
C GLY A 52 -8.87 -7.99 2.53
N LEU A 53 -7.60 -7.75 2.20
CA LEU A 53 -6.53 -7.57 3.20
C LEU A 53 -6.36 -6.12 3.63
N PHE A 54 -6.72 -5.18 2.78
CA PHE A 54 -6.64 -3.75 3.06
C PHE A 54 -7.86 -3.01 2.52
N GLN A 55 -8.14 -1.87 3.12
CA GLN A 55 -9.07 -0.87 2.58
C GLN A 55 -8.26 0.34 2.19
N VAL A 56 -8.68 1.05 1.13
CA VAL A 56 -8.05 2.29 0.69
C VAL A 56 -8.94 3.46 1.07
N GLY A 57 -8.33 4.55 1.51
CA GLY A 57 -9.09 5.72 1.94
C GLY A 57 -8.22 6.90 2.30
N ASP A 58 -8.80 7.81 3.07
CA ASP A 58 -8.17 9.03 3.53
C ASP A 58 -7.94 8.99 5.05
N LEU A 59 -6.90 9.70 5.49
CA LEU A 59 -6.73 10.02 6.91
C LEU A 59 -7.20 11.44 7.13
N SER A 60 -8.13 11.62 8.07
CA SER A 60 -8.60 12.95 8.42
C SER A 60 -7.51 13.68 9.22
N SER A 61 -7.14 14.88 8.76
CA SER A 61 -6.21 15.74 9.48
C SER A 61 -6.80 16.29 10.78
N ALA A 62 -8.14 16.32 10.85
CA ALA A 62 -8.85 16.89 12.02
C ALA A 62 -8.86 15.95 13.22
N ASN A 63 -9.00 14.63 12.98
CA ASN A 63 -9.13 13.67 14.07
C ASN A 63 -8.22 12.44 13.92
N GLY A 64 -7.38 12.39 12.88
CA GLY A 64 -6.44 11.29 12.67
C GLY A 64 -7.10 9.96 12.39
N ARG A 65 -8.35 9.95 11.93
CA ARG A 65 -9.08 8.71 11.65
C ARG A 65 -9.04 8.35 10.18
N PHE A 66 -8.96 7.06 9.93
CA PHE A 66 -9.07 6.50 8.59
C PHE A 66 -10.53 6.46 8.16
N SER A 67 -10.77 6.86 6.91
CA SER A 67 -12.10 6.80 6.30
C SER A 67 -11.97 6.13 4.93
N ALA A 68 -12.52 4.93 4.79
CA ALA A 68 -12.47 4.20 3.52
C ALA A 68 -13.22 4.97 2.43
N TRP A 69 -12.68 4.95 1.21
CA TRP A 69 -13.35 5.58 0.08
C TRP A 69 -14.62 4.80 -0.28
N ASP A 70 -15.69 5.55 -0.56
CA ASP A 70 -16.97 4.98 -0.98
C ASP A 70 -17.01 4.92 -2.50
N SER A 71 -16.09 4.16 -3.08
CA SER A 71 -15.97 3.98 -4.53
C SER A 71 -15.62 2.53 -4.82
N THR A 72 -15.88 2.09 -6.05
CA THR A 72 -15.49 0.74 -6.46
C THR A 72 -13.97 0.65 -6.50
N LEU A 73 -13.45 -0.57 -6.52
CA LEU A 73 -12.00 -0.77 -6.62
C LEU A 73 -11.44 -0.16 -7.89
N ASP A 74 -12.12 -0.36 -9.03
CA ASP A 74 -11.68 0.22 -10.30
C ASP A 74 -11.64 1.75 -10.25
N GLU A 75 -12.67 2.37 -9.69
CA GLU A 75 -12.72 3.82 -9.52
C GLU A 75 -11.60 4.31 -8.60
N SER A 76 -11.35 3.58 -7.52
CA SER A 76 -10.28 3.92 -6.57
C SER A 76 -8.90 3.85 -7.23
N ILE A 77 -8.64 2.81 -8.00
CA ILE A 77 -7.36 2.64 -8.71
C ILE A 77 -7.17 3.75 -9.75
N GLU A 78 -8.22 4.10 -10.52
CA GLU A 78 -8.13 5.18 -11.50
C GLU A 78 -7.89 6.53 -10.83
N ARG A 79 -8.51 6.77 -9.70
CA ARG A 79 -8.32 7.98 -8.91
C ARG A 79 -6.88 8.11 -8.42
N ILE A 80 -6.29 7.02 -7.94
CA ILE A 80 -4.90 6.99 -7.50
C ILE A 80 -3.97 7.19 -8.71
N ARG A 81 -4.23 6.48 -9.81
CA ARG A 81 -3.43 6.57 -11.04
C ARG A 81 -3.34 8.01 -11.52
N ASP A 82 -4.46 8.70 -11.56
CA ASP A 82 -4.52 10.07 -12.08
C ASP A 82 -3.55 11.00 -11.35
N VAL A 83 -3.55 10.98 -10.04
CA VAL A 83 -2.65 11.82 -9.23
C VAL A 83 -1.22 11.29 -9.24
N TYR A 84 -1.06 10.01 -9.02
CA TYR A 84 0.25 9.36 -8.87
C TYR A 84 1.11 9.45 -10.13
N THR A 85 0.50 9.30 -11.31
CA THR A 85 1.27 9.33 -12.56
C THR A 85 1.43 10.74 -13.11
N SER A 86 0.37 11.58 -13.05
CA SER A 86 0.42 12.92 -13.64
C SER A 86 1.11 13.93 -12.74
N LYS A 87 1.13 13.72 -11.43
CA LYS A 87 1.73 14.64 -10.44
C LYS A 87 2.89 14.01 -9.69
N PHE A 88 3.56 13.05 -10.30
CA PHE A 88 4.65 12.33 -9.65
C PHE A 88 5.79 13.28 -9.25
N ASP A 89 6.08 14.29 -10.06
CA ASP A 89 7.14 15.26 -9.76
C ASP A 89 6.76 16.21 -8.62
N ASP A 90 5.47 16.31 -8.31
CA ASP A 90 4.99 17.06 -7.14
C ASP A 90 4.81 16.06 -5.99
N GLU A 91 5.92 15.69 -5.36
CA GLU A 91 5.95 14.63 -4.35
C GLU A 91 4.91 14.80 -3.23
N PRO A 92 4.74 15.99 -2.63
CA PRO A 92 3.72 16.14 -1.60
C PRO A 92 2.30 15.90 -2.08
N ALA A 93 2.03 16.08 -3.38
CA ALA A 93 0.68 15.89 -3.91
C ALA A 93 0.25 14.44 -3.93
N TRP A 94 1.18 13.49 -4.16
CA TRP A 94 0.81 12.08 -4.27
C TRP A 94 1.22 11.24 -3.05
N TRP A 95 2.24 11.61 -2.29
CA TRP A 95 2.76 10.81 -1.18
C TRP A 95 1.66 10.34 -0.23
N PHE A 96 0.81 11.24 0.19
CA PHE A 96 -0.25 10.98 1.17
C PHE A 96 -1.64 11.13 0.56
N TYR A 97 -1.73 10.95 -0.75
CA TYR A 97 -3.01 11.05 -1.46
C TYR A 97 -4.00 9.97 -1.02
N CYS A 98 -3.50 8.78 -0.75
CA CYS A 98 -4.32 7.70 -0.22
C CYS A 98 -3.55 6.95 0.84
N TRP A 99 -4.32 6.27 1.68
CA TRP A 99 -3.81 5.46 2.77
C TRP A 99 -4.44 4.08 2.69
N LEU A 100 -3.72 3.07 3.18
CA LEU A 100 -4.22 1.70 3.27
C LEU A 100 -4.34 1.34 4.74
N ASP A 101 -5.49 0.78 5.10
CA ASP A 101 -5.77 0.29 6.44
C ASP A 101 -5.96 -1.22 6.38
N ALA A 102 -5.18 -1.96 7.17
CA ALA A 102 -5.26 -3.41 7.19
C ALA A 102 -6.58 -3.85 7.80
N THR A 103 -7.26 -4.77 7.12
CA THR A 103 -8.47 -5.40 7.64
C THR A 103 -8.08 -6.47 8.66
N GLU A 104 -9.05 -7.05 9.34
CA GLU A 104 -8.81 -8.17 10.24
C GLU A 104 -8.09 -9.31 9.53
N GLU A 105 -8.51 -9.63 8.30
CA GLU A 105 -7.85 -10.65 7.50
C GLU A 105 -6.43 -10.26 7.12
N GLY A 106 -6.20 -9.00 6.79
CA GLY A 106 -4.87 -8.48 6.49
C GLY A 106 -3.94 -8.60 7.68
N LEU A 107 -4.43 -8.30 8.88
CA LEU A 107 -3.65 -8.43 10.11
C LEU A 107 -3.26 -9.88 10.38
N LYS A 108 -4.17 -10.84 10.12
CA LYS A 108 -3.88 -12.27 10.28
C LYS A 108 -2.78 -12.73 9.34
N VAL A 109 -2.84 -12.30 8.08
CA VAL A 109 -1.81 -12.64 7.09
C VAL A 109 -0.46 -12.04 7.51
N ALA A 110 -0.46 -10.79 7.94
CA ALA A 110 0.76 -10.10 8.38
C ALA A 110 1.37 -10.78 9.62
N GLU A 111 0.55 -11.19 10.56
CA GLU A 111 1.03 -11.92 11.75
C GLU A 111 1.65 -13.26 11.36
N ALA A 112 1.08 -13.96 10.39
CA ALA A 112 1.64 -15.21 9.89
C ALA A 112 3.01 -14.99 9.23
N ILE A 113 3.18 -13.90 8.49
CA ILE A 113 4.47 -13.53 7.89
C ILE A 113 5.49 -13.24 8.99
N GLU A 114 5.12 -12.47 10.00
CA GLU A 114 5.99 -12.13 11.12
C GLU A 114 6.44 -13.38 11.87
N ALA A 115 5.52 -14.28 12.14
CA ALA A 115 5.82 -15.54 12.82
C ALA A 115 6.78 -16.42 11.99
N SER A 116 6.62 -16.43 10.68
CA SER A 116 7.51 -17.16 9.78
C SER A 116 8.92 -16.60 9.80
N GLN A 117 9.07 -15.27 9.84
CA GLN A 117 10.37 -14.61 9.94
C GLN A 117 11.06 -14.92 11.25
N ASP A 118 10.32 -14.87 12.35
CA ASP A 118 10.87 -15.20 13.68
C ASP A 118 11.38 -16.64 13.73
N SER A 119 10.64 -17.59 13.10
CA SER A 119 11.06 -18.99 13.02
C SER A 119 12.36 -19.14 12.23
N GLU A 120 12.49 -18.39 11.12
CA GLU A 120 13.70 -18.42 10.30
C GLU A 120 14.90 -17.87 11.05
N GLN A 121 14.72 -16.81 11.83
CA GLN A 121 15.79 -16.20 12.60
C GLN A 121 16.27 -17.10 13.74
N LYS A 122 15.43 -17.96 14.26
CA LYS A 122 15.77 -18.89 15.34
C LYS A 122 16.43 -20.15 14.85
N GLY A 123 16.29 -20.43 13.58
CA GLY A 123 16.92 -21.60 12.96
C GLY A 123 18.39 -21.39 12.68
#